data_68b0a012756cda70bf61119f5a1ff0cc
#
_entry.id   68b0a012756cda70bf61119f5a1ff0cc
#
_cell.length_a   1.000
_cell.length_b   1.000
_cell.length_c   1.000
_cell.angle_alpha   90.00
_cell.angle_beta   90.00
_cell.angle_gamma   90.00
#
_symmetry.space_group_name_H-M   'P 1'
#
loop_
_entity.id
_entity.type
_entity.pdbx_description
1 polymer ?
#
loop_
_entity_poly.entity_id
_entity_poly.type
_entity_poly.pdbx_seq_one_letter_code
_entity_poly.pdbx_strand_id
1 'polypeptide(L)'
;MIDTELVPAKTVVSAKGDGASVDVSGAGHRVFLLTLNISNIVEQESIDVSIYGSADGAAWSPKSIVSFPQKFYRGQQPLLLDLNEHRDVQFVRAHWDVNRWGRGTETPMFEFGVTMKEVPSDLLREARTEAKAMA
;
A
#
# COMPACT_ATOMS: atom_id res chain seq x y z
N MET A 1 -18.09 7.15 -1.36
CA MET A 1 -16.75 7.04 -0.74
C MET A 1 -15.87 6.10 -1.55
N ILE A 2 -14.59 6.38 -1.55
CA ILE A 2 -13.62 5.57 -2.31
C ILE A 2 -13.42 4.22 -1.62
N ASP A 3 -13.57 3.15 -2.38
CA ASP A 3 -13.32 1.79 -1.94
C ASP A 3 -12.80 1.03 -3.17
N THR A 4 -11.50 0.81 -3.24
CA THR A 4 -10.86 0.28 -4.43
C THR A 4 -9.61 -0.54 -4.07
N GLU A 5 -8.95 -1.07 -5.08
CA GLU A 5 -7.70 -1.80 -4.94
C GLU A 5 -6.56 -1.00 -5.57
N LEU A 6 -5.53 -0.69 -4.79
CA LEU A 6 -4.28 -0.11 -5.31
C LEU A 6 -3.49 -1.16 -6.07
N VAL A 7 -3.57 -2.41 -5.60
CA VAL A 7 -3.01 -3.58 -6.28
C VAL A 7 -4.11 -4.64 -6.23
N PRO A 8 -4.55 -5.17 -7.37
CA PRO A 8 -5.58 -6.21 -7.39
C PRO A 8 -5.16 -7.43 -6.57
N ALA A 9 -6.13 -8.07 -5.92
CA ALA A 9 -5.88 -9.27 -5.13
C ALA A 9 -5.21 -10.34 -5.98
N LYS A 10 -4.27 -11.08 -5.37
CA LYS A 10 -3.52 -12.17 -6.02
C LYS A 10 -2.67 -11.71 -7.22
N THR A 11 -2.18 -10.48 -7.18
CA THR A 11 -1.21 -10.01 -8.16
C THR A 11 0.14 -10.67 -7.88
N VAL A 12 0.71 -11.33 -8.89
CA VAL A 12 1.99 -12.02 -8.76
C VAL A 12 3.10 -11.11 -9.28
N VAL A 13 4.11 -10.89 -8.45
CA VAL A 13 5.27 -10.06 -8.82
C VAL A 13 6.57 -10.80 -8.54
N SER A 14 7.56 -10.57 -9.38
CA SER A 14 8.89 -11.17 -9.23
C SER A 14 10.01 -10.13 -9.21
N ALA A 15 9.66 -8.86 -9.37
CA ALA A 15 10.60 -7.75 -9.41
C ALA A 15 9.90 -6.48 -8.90
N LYS A 16 10.65 -5.41 -8.70
CA LYS A 16 10.07 -4.12 -8.31
C LYS A 16 9.10 -3.62 -9.38
N GLY A 17 8.11 -2.88 -8.97
CA GLY A 17 7.13 -2.32 -9.88
C GLY A 17 6.20 -1.34 -9.20
N ASP A 18 5.26 -0.82 -9.99
CA ASP A 18 4.26 0.14 -9.55
C ASP A 18 2.87 -0.35 -9.90
N GLY A 19 1.92 -0.10 -9.02
CA GLY A 19 0.51 -0.32 -9.30
C GLY A 19 -0.09 0.79 -10.15
N ALA A 20 -1.35 0.63 -10.52
CA ALA A 20 -2.09 1.66 -11.24
C ALA A 20 -2.32 2.88 -10.35
N SER A 21 -2.34 4.07 -10.95
CA SER A 21 -2.66 5.28 -10.23
C SER A 21 -4.16 5.34 -9.92
N VAL A 22 -4.50 5.83 -8.74
CA VAL A 22 -5.88 6.01 -8.30
C VAL A 22 -6.12 7.49 -8.04
N ASP A 23 -7.17 8.04 -8.66
CA ASP A 23 -7.59 9.42 -8.46
C ASP A 23 -8.34 9.53 -7.13
N VAL A 24 -7.80 10.31 -6.21
CA VAL A 24 -8.41 10.56 -4.90
C VAL A 24 -8.91 12.00 -4.76
N SER A 25 -8.91 12.77 -5.85
CA SER A 25 -9.32 14.18 -5.84
C SER A 25 -10.78 14.37 -5.45
N GLY A 26 -11.64 13.37 -5.73
CA GLY A 26 -13.07 13.41 -5.39
C GLY A 26 -13.41 12.91 -3.99
N ALA A 27 -12.41 12.52 -3.19
CA ALA A 27 -12.66 12.00 -1.86
C ALA A 27 -13.16 13.11 -0.93
N GLY A 28 -14.29 12.87 -0.27
CA GLY A 28 -14.83 13.79 0.74
C GLY A 28 -14.01 13.78 2.02
N HIS A 29 -13.38 12.67 2.31
CA HIS A 29 -12.45 12.47 3.42
C HIS A 29 -11.09 12.15 2.86
N ARG A 30 -10.04 12.70 3.47
CA ARG A 30 -8.68 12.52 2.96
C ARG A 30 -7.87 11.52 3.79
N VAL A 31 -8.55 10.59 4.42
CA VAL A 31 -7.95 9.51 5.21
C VAL A 31 -8.45 8.18 4.66
N PHE A 32 -7.53 7.25 4.48
CA PHE A 32 -7.80 5.94 3.89
C PHE A 32 -7.18 4.84 4.75
N LEU A 33 -7.92 3.75 4.90
CA LEU A 33 -7.38 2.53 5.47
C LEU A 33 -6.89 1.65 4.33
N LEU A 34 -5.60 1.33 4.35
CA LEU A 34 -4.96 0.43 3.39
C LEU A 34 -4.75 -0.92 4.05
N THR A 35 -4.94 -1.99 3.30
CA THR A 35 -4.65 -3.34 3.79
C THR A 35 -3.81 -4.07 2.75
N LEU A 36 -2.59 -4.42 3.14
CA LEU A 36 -1.71 -5.28 2.36
C LEU A 36 -2.03 -6.73 2.72
N ASN A 37 -2.36 -7.53 1.72
CA ASN A 37 -2.65 -8.95 1.91
C ASN A 37 -1.69 -9.77 1.05
N ILE A 38 -0.80 -10.50 1.71
CA ILE A 38 0.13 -11.42 1.04
C ILE A 38 -0.46 -12.81 1.13
N SER A 39 -0.87 -13.35 -0.02
CA SER A 39 -1.55 -14.65 -0.10
C SER A 39 -0.59 -15.80 -0.43
N ASN A 40 0.54 -15.50 -1.07
CA ASN A 40 1.56 -16.51 -1.34
C ASN A 40 2.94 -15.88 -1.45
N ILE A 41 3.98 -16.65 -1.18
CA ILE A 41 5.37 -16.18 -1.17
C ILE A 41 6.31 -17.38 -1.37
N VAL A 42 7.38 -17.16 -2.13
CA VAL A 42 8.52 -18.09 -2.15
C VAL A 42 9.45 -17.72 -0.99
N GLU A 43 9.95 -18.70 -0.27
CA GLU A 43 10.77 -18.49 0.92
C GLU A 43 12.06 -17.69 0.63
N GLN A 44 12.60 -17.08 1.67
CA GLN A 44 13.84 -16.30 1.66
C GLN A 44 13.73 -15.03 0.82
N GLU A 45 12.57 -14.39 0.91
CA GLU A 45 12.30 -13.13 0.22
C GLU A 45 11.61 -12.16 1.15
N SER A 46 11.70 -10.87 0.82
CA SER A 46 10.95 -9.83 1.48
C SER A 46 10.35 -8.89 0.46
N ILE A 47 9.23 -8.28 0.82
CA ILE A 47 8.59 -7.25 0.01
C ILE A 47 8.44 -5.96 0.81
N ASP A 48 8.79 -4.86 0.17
CA ASP A 48 8.58 -3.51 0.70
C ASP A 48 7.54 -2.82 -0.18
N VAL A 49 6.39 -2.48 0.41
CA VAL A 49 5.32 -1.79 -0.30
C VAL A 49 5.19 -0.37 0.24
N SER A 50 5.24 0.60 -0.64
CA SER A 50 5.18 2.03 -0.30
C SER A 50 4.11 2.71 -1.13
N ILE A 51 3.57 3.82 -0.62
CA ILE A 51 2.55 4.60 -1.30
C ILE A 51 3.15 5.94 -1.71
N TYR A 52 3.06 6.26 -2.99
CA TYR A 52 3.54 7.51 -3.56
C TYR A 52 2.37 8.37 -3.99
N GLY A 53 2.56 9.68 -3.96
CA GLY A 53 1.55 10.64 -4.33
C GLY A 53 1.97 11.50 -5.51
N SER A 54 0.97 12.05 -6.21
CA SER A 54 1.16 12.95 -7.33
C SER A 54 0.05 13.99 -7.36
N ALA A 55 0.38 15.20 -7.82
CA ALA A 55 -0.61 16.26 -8.00
C ALA A 55 -1.36 16.11 -9.33
N ASP A 56 -0.73 15.52 -10.34
CA ASP A 56 -1.26 15.46 -11.71
C ASP A 56 -1.35 14.03 -12.28
N GLY A 57 -0.86 13.04 -11.56
CA GLY A 57 -0.85 11.65 -12.04
C GLY A 57 0.31 11.30 -12.98
N ALA A 58 1.14 12.26 -13.31
CA ALA A 58 2.28 12.07 -14.22
C ALA A 58 3.62 12.18 -13.51
N ALA A 59 3.79 13.22 -12.67
CA ALA A 59 5.01 13.42 -11.89
C ALA A 59 4.79 12.93 -10.46
N TRP A 60 5.56 11.93 -10.05
CA TRP A 60 5.44 11.31 -8.74
C TRP A 60 6.49 11.84 -7.78
N SER A 61 6.10 11.95 -6.50
CA SER A 61 7.02 12.44 -5.47
C SER A 61 8.25 11.54 -5.36
N PRO A 62 9.43 12.09 -5.03
CA PRO A 62 10.65 11.28 -4.89
C PRO A 62 10.66 10.42 -3.63
N LYS A 63 9.80 10.74 -2.66
CA LYS A 63 9.66 9.99 -1.41
C LYS A 63 8.25 9.46 -1.26
N SER A 64 8.13 8.29 -0.66
CA SER A 64 6.83 7.73 -0.32
C SER A 64 6.12 8.58 0.75
N ILE A 65 4.80 8.63 0.68
CA ILE A 65 3.98 9.27 1.72
C ILE A 65 3.98 8.40 2.97
N VAL A 66 3.72 7.09 2.79
CA VAL A 66 3.76 6.07 3.84
C VAL A 66 4.29 4.77 3.25
N SER A 67 4.80 3.91 4.12
CA SER A 67 5.29 2.59 3.73
C SER A 67 4.78 1.55 4.71
N PHE A 68 4.39 0.39 4.17
CA PHE A 68 4.12 -0.77 5.02
C PHE A 68 5.43 -1.27 5.63
N PRO A 69 5.41 -1.85 6.84
CA PRO A 69 6.56 -2.56 7.35
C PRO A 69 6.97 -3.66 6.37
N GLN A 70 8.28 -3.89 6.25
CA GLN A 70 8.79 -4.95 5.39
C GLN A 70 8.19 -6.30 5.79
N LYS A 71 7.73 -7.07 4.80
CA LYS A 71 7.09 -8.36 5.02
C LYS A 71 7.84 -9.48 4.31
N PHE A 72 7.89 -10.64 4.96
CA PHE A 72 8.52 -11.85 4.45
C PHE A 72 7.69 -13.10 4.77
N TYR A 73 6.40 -12.92 5.04
CA TYR A 73 5.47 -14.02 5.34
C TYR A 73 4.07 -13.65 4.87
N ARG A 74 3.21 -14.67 4.76
CA ARG A 74 1.81 -14.48 4.42
C ARG A 74 1.06 -13.79 5.56
N GLY A 75 0.04 -13.04 5.21
CA GLY A 75 -0.82 -12.37 6.18
C GLY A 75 -1.31 -11.03 5.71
N GLN A 76 -1.93 -10.31 6.62
CA GLN A 76 -2.50 -8.99 6.36
C GLN A 76 -1.83 -7.95 7.23
N GLN A 77 -1.65 -6.76 6.66
CA GLN A 77 -1.07 -5.63 7.36
C GLN A 77 -1.89 -4.37 7.04
N PRO A 78 -2.55 -3.77 8.04
CA PRO A 78 -3.24 -2.50 7.84
C PRO A 78 -2.26 -1.32 7.91
N LEU A 79 -2.62 -0.23 7.23
CA LEU A 79 -1.86 1.02 7.25
C LEU A 79 -2.83 2.17 7.03
N LEU A 80 -2.69 3.23 7.82
CA LEU A 80 -3.52 4.43 7.67
C LEU A 80 -2.78 5.42 6.78
N LEU A 81 -3.46 5.87 5.71
CA LEU A 81 -2.96 6.90 4.81
C LEU A 81 -3.74 8.19 5.09
N ASP A 82 -3.08 9.19 5.65
CA ASP A 82 -3.66 10.49 5.94
C ASP A 82 -3.12 11.53 4.96
N LEU A 83 -3.97 12.00 4.05
CA LEU A 83 -3.61 13.00 3.05
C LEU A 83 -3.92 14.43 3.48
N ASN A 84 -4.36 14.65 4.72
CA ASN A 84 -4.64 16.00 5.23
C ASN A 84 -3.37 16.85 5.30
N GLU A 85 -2.22 16.22 5.48
CA GLU A 85 -0.92 16.89 5.47
C GLU A 85 -0.27 16.96 4.08
N HIS A 86 -0.94 16.38 3.07
CA HIS A 86 -0.47 16.31 1.69
C HIS A 86 -1.58 16.78 0.75
N ARG A 87 -2.00 18.03 0.90
CA ARG A 87 -3.17 18.58 0.21
C ARG A 87 -3.03 18.69 -1.30
N ASP A 88 -1.81 18.74 -1.80
CA ASP A 88 -1.52 18.78 -3.22
C ASP A 88 -1.65 17.42 -3.90
N VAL A 89 -1.71 16.34 -3.13
CA VAL A 89 -1.82 14.98 -3.67
C VAL A 89 -3.24 14.73 -4.17
N GLN A 90 -3.37 14.45 -5.45
CA GLN A 90 -4.64 14.11 -6.11
C GLN A 90 -4.67 12.67 -6.60
N PHE A 91 -3.50 12.03 -6.74
CA PHE A 91 -3.36 10.65 -7.20
C PHE A 91 -2.41 9.91 -6.29
N VAL A 92 -2.69 8.62 -6.07
CA VAL A 92 -1.80 7.74 -5.31
C VAL A 92 -1.57 6.44 -6.08
N ARG A 93 -0.43 5.81 -5.84
CA ARG A 93 -0.15 4.48 -6.35
C ARG A 93 0.74 3.72 -5.38
N ALA A 94 0.66 2.40 -5.44
CA ALA A 94 1.57 1.54 -4.71
C ALA A 94 2.84 1.31 -5.52
N HIS A 95 3.97 1.25 -4.83
CA HIS A 95 5.25 0.83 -5.38
C HIS A 95 5.76 -0.31 -4.53
N TRP A 96 6.39 -1.32 -5.14
CA TRP A 96 6.96 -2.43 -4.40
C TRP A 96 8.35 -2.75 -4.85
N ASP A 97 9.17 -3.18 -3.89
CA ASP A 97 10.48 -3.74 -4.10
C ASP A 97 10.49 -5.16 -3.56
N VAL A 98 10.99 -6.08 -4.34
CA VAL A 98 11.14 -7.48 -3.94
C VAL A 98 12.63 -7.76 -3.75
N ASN A 99 13.00 -8.18 -2.54
CA ASN A 99 14.38 -8.47 -2.20
C ASN A 99 14.52 -9.95 -1.87
N ARG A 100 15.49 -10.58 -2.49
CA ARG A 100 15.82 -11.96 -2.18
C ARG A 100 17.05 -11.99 -1.29
N TRP A 101 16.95 -12.79 -0.23
CA TRP A 101 18.07 -13.06 0.66
C TRP A 101 18.19 -14.58 0.82
N GLY A 102 19.40 -15.06 1.11
CA GLY A 102 19.66 -16.49 1.17
C GLY A 102 20.09 -17.06 -0.18
N ARG A 103 20.35 -18.35 -0.19
CA ARG A 103 20.85 -19.09 -1.37
C ARG A 103 19.72 -19.87 -2.00
N GLY A 104 19.37 -19.53 -3.21
CA GLY A 104 18.36 -20.24 -3.99
C GLY A 104 18.46 -19.87 -5.45
N THR A 105 17.97 -20.74 -6.30
CA THR A 105 17.95 -20.53 -7.75
C THR A 105 16.56 -20.12 -8.23
N GLU A 106 15.55 -20.14 -7.34
CA GLU A 106 14.19 -19.79 -7.69
C GLU A 106 14.01 -18.29 -7.87
N THR A 107 13.18 -17.91 -8.83
CA THR A 107 12.81 -16.51 -9.04
C THR A 107 11.98 -16.02 -7.85
N PRO A 108 12.28 -14.83 -7.31
CA PRO A 108 11.43 -14.22 -6.28
C PRO A 108 9.99 -14.14 -6.74
N MET A 109 9.05 -14.39 -5.81
CA MET A 109 7.64 -14.31 -6.13
C MET A 109 6.83 -13.93 -4.90
N PHE A 110 5.99 -12.92 -5.05
CA PHE A 110 4.95 -12.58 -4.09
C PHE A 110 3.61 -12.54 -4.80
N GLU A 111 2.60 -13.12 -4.19
CA GLU A 111 1.22 -12.98 -4.60
C GLU A 111 0.54 -12.12 -3.53
N PHE A 112 0.13 -10.91 -3.89
CA PHE A 112 -0.41 -9.97 -2.92
C PHE A 112 -1.41 -9.02 -3.55
N GLY A 113 -2.12 -8.29 -2.70
CA GLY A 113 -2.99 -7.19 -3.09
C GLY A 113 -2.97 -6.11 -2.04
N VAL A 114 -3.40 -4.91 -2.41
CA VAL A 114 -3.56 -3.78 -1.49
C VAL A 114 -4.92 -3.17 -1.73
N THR A 115 -5.77 -3.19 -0.71
CA THR A 115 -7.07 -2.51 -0.75
C THR A 115 -6.95 -1.13 -0.15
N MET A 116 -7.78 -0.19 -0.63
CA MET A 116 -7.83 1.17 -0.11
C MET A 116 -9.29 1.55 0.12
N LYS A 117 -9.60 1.96 1.35
CA LYS A 117 -10.96 2.33 1.74
C LYS A 117 -10.95 3.69 2.43
N GLU A 118 -11.76 4.61 1.92
CA GLU A 118 -11.94 5.93 2.53
C GLU A 118 -12.58 5.77 3.92
N VAL A 119 -12.03 6.48 4.91
CA VAL A 119 -12.49 6.41 6.29
C VAL A 119 -13.31 7.66 6.62
N PRO A 120 -14.61 7.54 6.90
CA PRO A 120 -15.41 8.68 7.37
C PRO A 120 -14.87 9.25 8.67
N SER A 121 -15.06 10.56 8.89
CA SER A 121 -14.50 11.26 10.04
C SER A 121 -15.00 10.72 11.39
N ASP A 122 -16.20 10.18 11.45
CA ASP A 122 -16.76 9.56 12.65
C ASP A 122 -16.11 8.20 12.97
N LEU A 123 -15.62 7.49 11.96
CA LEU A 123 -14.91 6.21 12.11
C LEU A 123 -13.40 6.37 12.24
N LEU A 124 -12.88 7.55 11.91
CA LEU A 124 -11.43 7.81 11.93
C LEU A 124 -10.82 7.59 13.30
N ARG A 125 -11.53 7.99 14.35
CA ARG A 125 -11.07 7.83 15.73
C ARG A 125 -10.90 6.35 16.08
N GLU A 126 -11.84 5.51 15.68
CA GLU A 126 -11.75 4.06 15.90
C GLU A 126 -10.60 3.44 15.13
N ALA A 127 -10.44 3.80 13.87
CA ALA A 127 -9.35 3.29 13.04
C ALA A 127 -7.98 3.65 13.63
N ARG A 128 -7.81 4.87 14.14
CA ARG A 128 -6.56 5.29 14.79
C ARG A 128 -6.31 4.54 16.08
N THR A 129 -7.37 4.27 16.85
CA THR A 129 -7.26 3.50 18.10
C THR A 129 -6.84 2.06 17.80
N GLU A 130 -7.44 1.43 16.80
CA GLU A 130 -7.08 0.07 16.38
C GLU A 130 -5.63 0.01 15.89
N ALA A 131 -5.20 0.98 15.09
CA ALA A 131 -3.83 1.05 14.59
C ALA A 131 -2.83 1.17 15.75
N LYS A 132 -3.14 1.94 16.78
CA LYS A 132 -2.30 2.05 17.98
C LYS A 132 -2.25 0.73 18.76
N ALA A 133 -3.38 0.05 18.88
CA ALA A 133 -3.45 -1.21 19.61
C ALA A 133 -2.66 -2.33 18.91
N MET A 134 -2.51 -2.22 17.59
CA MET A 134 -1.78 -3.20 16.78
C MET A 134 -0.28 -2.88 16.63
N ALA A 135 0.13 -1.70 17.03
CA ALA A 135 1.51 -1.22 16.85
C ALA A 135 2.49 -1.84 17.87
#